data_9499b4cee89e1a9ad28040b9c6d60fce
#
_entry.id   9499b4cee89e1a9ad28040b9c6d60fce
#
_cell.length_a   1.000
_cell.length_b   1.000
_cell.length_c   1.000
_cell.angle_alpha   90.00
_cell.angle_beta   90.00
_cell.angle_gamma   90.00
#
_symmetry.space_group_name_H-M   'P 1'
#
loop_
_entity.id
_entity.type
_entity.pdbx_description
1 polymer ?
#
loop_
_entity_poly.entity_id
_entity_poly.type
_entity_poly.pdbx_seq_one_letter_code
_entity_poly.pdbx_strand_id
1 'polypeptide(L)'
;MKKVLSILIVIVSFAISAKTQENINKNVKKSALIKKNNVQLEFLGKGLYYSLNYERELFDLSPFSIYYNTGFCIFPSNTSLESTHELILPNQINIAYHYESHHFHFGFGTSFWRYHTNYLPIDQSNLNLQPLAPILEKQWEIFSHLSLEYRYCKESQDWFYKVGYTPLFFAPIPNSAFYKSINYQTSLTLGVGFKF
;
A
#
# COMPACT_ATOMS: atom_id res chain seq x y z
N MET A 1 -15.57 -2.02 -22.98
CA MET A 1 -16.16 -1.06 -22.03
C MET A 1 -17.58 -1.44 -21.59
N LYS A 2 -18.54 -1.73 -22.49
CA LYS A 2 -19.93 -2.08 -22.11
C LYS A 2 -20.06 -3.27 -21.14
N LYS A 3 -19.24 -4.34 -21.29
CA LYS A 3 -19.28 -5.53 -20.42
C LYS A 3 -18.81 -5.25 -18.99
N VAL A 4 -17.81 -4.36 -18.82
CA VAL A 4 -17.30 -3.98 -17.49
C VAL A 4 -18.32 -3.14 -16.72
N LEU A 5 -19.00 -2.24 -17.43
CA LEU A 5 -20.07 -1.41 -16.85
C LEU A 5 -21.27 -2.27 -16.40
N SER A 6 -21.63 -3.32 -17.16
CA SER A 6 -22.69 -4.26 -16.79
C SER A 6 -22.36 -5.04 -15.52
N ILE A 7 -21.12 -5.48 -15.35
CA ILE A 7 -20.67 -6.19 -14.15
C ILE A 7 -20.72 -5.26 -12.93
N LEU A 8 -20.30 -4.01 -13.10
CA LEU A 8 -20.34 -3.01 -12.01
C LEU A 8 -21.79 -2.73 -11.56
N ILE A 9 -22.73 -2.61 -12.50
CA ILE A 9 -24.15 -2.40 -12.21
C ILE A 9 -24.75 -3.59 -11.46
N VAL A 10 -24.38 -4.83 -11.83
CA VAL A 10 -24.84 -6.04 -11.14
C VAL A 10 -24.31 -6.10 -9.72
N ILE A 11 -23.05 -5.76 -9.48
CA ILE A 11 -22.45 -5.72 -8.13
C ILE A 11 -23.14 -4.67 -7.26
N VAL A 12 -23.40 -3.49 -7.80
CA VAL A 12 -24.09 -2.40 -7.08
C VAL A 12 -25.55 -2.78 -6.77
N SER A 13 -26.27 -3.42 -7.70
CA SER A 13 -27.65 -3.86 -7.45
C SER A 13 -27.73 -4.99 -6.42
N PHE A 14 -26.78 -5.92 -6.37
CA PHE A 14 -26.69 -6.92 -5.33
C PHE A 14 -26.43 -6.30 -3.93
N ALA A 15 -25.54 -5.29 -3.86
CA ALA A 15 -25.25 -4.57 -2.63
C ALA A 15 -26.48 -3.82 -2.10
N ILE A 16 -27.30 -3.22 -2.97
CA ILE A 16 -28.54 -2.52 -2.61
C ILE A 16 -29.60 -3.51 -2.11
N SER A 17 -29.76 -4.66 -2.76
CA SER A 17 -30.74 -5.70 -2.37
C SER A 17 -30.41 -6.33 -1.00
N ALA A 18 -29.13 -6.57 -0.70
CA ALA A 18 -28.70 -7.08 0.59
C ALA A 18 -29.02 -6.10 1.74
N LYS A 19 -28.92 -4.80 1.49
CA LYS A 19 -29.18 -3.75 2.49
C LYS A 19 -30.65 -3.64 2.88
N THR A 20 -31.58 -4.00 2.00
CA THR A 20 -33.03 -3.93 2.25
C THR A 20 -33.50 -5.02 3.20
N GLN A 21 -32.89 -6.21 3.22
CA GLN A 21 -33.24 -7.28 4.14
C GLN A 21 -32.66 -7.12 5.55
N GLU A 22 -31.55 -6.39 5.70
CA GLU A 22 -30.83 -6.27 6.98
C GLU A 22 -31.40 -5.18 7.90
N ASN A 23 -32.14 -4.21 7.37
CA ASN A 23 -32.77 -3.13 8.14
C ASN A 23 -33.94 -3.59 9.04
N ILE A 24 -34.41 -4.84 8.89
CA ILE A 24 -35.53 -5.36 9.68
C ILE A 24 -35.06 -5.94 11.04
N ASN A 25 -33.78 -6.29 11.20
CA ASN A 25 -33.27 -6.95 12.41
C ASN A 25 -32.30 -6.12 13.28
N LYS A 26 -32.09 -4.83 12.98
CA LYS A 26 -31.06 -4.00 13.65
C LYS A 26 -31.51 -3.17 14.86
N ASN A 27 -32.66 -3.44 15.47
CA ASN A 27 -33.08 -2.66 16.64
C ASN A 27 -32.53 -3.10 18.00
N VAL A 28 -31.62 -4.06 18.08
CA VAL A 28 -30.97 -4.45 19.32
C VAL A 28 -29.53 -4.91 19.11
N LYS A 29 -28.60 -4.01 18.93
CA LYS A 29 -27.23 -4.23 19.39
C LYS A 29 -26.63 -2.91 19.85
N LYS A 30 -26.29 -2.86 21.16
CA LYS A 30 -25.49 -1.82 21.81
C LYS A 30 -24.43 -1.30 20.83
N SER A 31 -24.36 0.02 20.70
CA SER A 31 -23.26 0.76 20.12
C SER A 31 -21.93 0.34 20.78
N ALA A 32 -21.37 -0.76 20.36
CA ALA A 32 -19.95 -0.99 20.52
C ALA A 32 -19.29 0.15 19.75
N LEU A 33 -18.44 0.93 20.41
CA LEU A 33 -17.62 1.96 19.76
C LEU A 33 -16.96 1.33 18.53
N ILE A 34 -17.45 1.69 17.34
CA ILE A 34 -16.91 1.17 16.10
C ILE A 34 -15.51 1.74 15.97
N LYS A 35 -14.52 0.91 16.18
CA LYS A 35 -13.11 1.28 16.06
C LYS A 35 -12.79 1.51 14.59
N LYS A 36 -12.68 2.78 14.20
CA LYS A 36 -12.48 3.20 12.82
C LYS A 36 -11.01 3.32 12.41
N ASN A 37 -10.12 3.24 13.38
CA ASN A 37 -8.69 3.43 13.17
C ASN A 37 -7.94 2.15 13.48
N ASN A 38 -6.85 1.91 12.77
CA ASN A 38 -5.90 0.87 13.14
C ASN A 38 -4.46 1.28 12.80
N VAL A 39 -3.53 0.70 13.53
CA VAL A 39 -2.10 0.73 13.24
C VAL A 39 -1.67 -0.67 12.90
N GLN A 40 -0.84 -0.82 11.89
CA GLN A 40 -0.41 -2.13 11.41
C GLN A 40 1.07 -2.13 11.04
N LEU A 41 1.76 -3.17 11.45
CA LEU A 41 3.10 -3.50 10.99
C LEU A 41 2.95 -4.50 9.83
N GLU A 42 3.55 -4.16 8.72
CA GLU A 42 3.54 -4.95 7.48
C GLU A 42 4.96 -5.31 7.11
N PHE A 43 5.17 -6.55 6.73
CA PHE A 43 6.41 -7.06 6.17
C PHE A 43 6.23 -7.30 4.68
N LEU A 44 7.21 -6.86 3.89
CA LEU A 44 7.16 -6.85 2.43
C LEU A 44 6.02 -5.95 1.91
N GLY A 45 5.49 -6.22 0.72
CA GLY A 45 4.39 -5.45 0.15
C GLY A 45 4.78 -4.04 -0.28
N LYS A 46 3.91 -3.06 -0.02
CA LYS A 46 4.04 -1.67 -0.50
C LYS A 46 5.18 -0.86 0.10
N GLY A 47 5.76 -1.32 1.22
CA GLY A 47 6.93 -0.74 1.86
C GLY A 47 8.24 -1.41 1.43
N LEU A 48 8.22 -2.35 0.49
CA LEU A 48 9.29 -3.21 0.01
C LEU A 48 9.80 -4.20 1.07
N TYR A 49 10.28 -3.74 2.22
CA TYR A 49 10.83 -4.58 3.29
C TYR A 49 9.88 -4.70 4.48
N TYR A 50 9.54 -3.58 5.07
CA TYR A 50 8.54 -3.46 6.12
C TYR A 50 7.90 -2.08 6.05
N SER A 51 6.75 -1.89 6.69
CA SER A 51 6.17 -0.57 6.87
C SER A 51 5.32 -0.53 8.12
N LEU A 52 5.36 0.61 8.81
CA LEU A 52 4.39 0.96 9.84
C LEU A 52 3.31 1.81 9.20
N ASN A 53 2.09 1.33 9.25
CA ASN A 53 0.96 1.95 8.56
C ASN A 53 -0.13 2.33 9.56
N TYR A 54 -0.76 3.46 9.30
CA TYR A 54 -2.02 3.88 9.90
C TYR A 54 -3.12 3.73 8.86
N GLU A 55 -4.24 3.18 9.27
CA GLU A 55 -5.41 3.02 8.40
C GLU A 55 -6.66 3.51 9.11
N ARG A 56 -7.51 4.23 8.37
CA ARG A 56 -8.77 4.77 8.85
C ARG A 56 -9.90 4.34 7.93
N GLU A 57 -10.99 3.87 8.53
CA GLU A 57 -12.25 3.67 7.84
C GLU A 57 -12.88 5.03 7.51
N LEU A 58 -13.09 5.28 6.23
CA LEU A 58 -13.72 6.50 5.72
C LEU A 58 -15.24 6.33 5.62
N PHE A 59 -15.67 5.18 5.10
CA PHE A 59 -17.07 4.89 4.86
C PHE A 59 -17.37 3.44 5.24
N ASP A 60 -18.45 3.24 6.00
CA ASP A 60 -19.05 1.93 6.28
C ASP A 60 -20.31 1.79 5.42
N LEU A 61 -20.26 0.88 4.48
CA LEU A 61 -21.35 0.55 3.53
C LEU A 61 -21.76 -0.91 3.67
N SER A 62 -21.73 -1.45 4.90
CA SER A 62 -21.92 -2.88 5.24
C SER A 62 -22.67 -3.67 4.15
N PRO A 63 -22.11 -4.80 3.65
CA PRO A 63 -20.92 -5.52 4.13
C PRO A 63 -19.59 -4.98 3.60
N PHE A 64 -19.58 -3.84 2.93
CA PHE A 64 -18.39 -3.21 2.39
C PHE A 64 -17.96 -2.02 3.25
N SER A 65 -16.66 -1.73 3.27
CA SER A 65 -16.09 -0.50 3.85
C SER A 65 -14.98 0.04 2.96
N ILE A 66 -14.75 1.34 3.05
CA ILE A 66 -13.65 2.02 2.36
C ILE A 66 -12.69 2.55 3.40
N TYR A 67 -11.40 2.24 3.23
CA TYR A 67 -10.32 2.66 4.11
C TYR A 67 -9.30 3.50 3.35
N TYR A 68 -8.69 4.43 4.06
CA TYR A 68 -7.46 5.09 3.65
C TYR A 68 -6.32 4.61 4.54
N ASN A 69 -5.22 4.21 3.91
CA ASN A 69 -4.03 3.70 4.56
C ASN A 69 -2.84 4.56 4.15
N THR A 70 -2.05 4.99 5.11
CA THR A 70 -0.78 5.68 4.89
C THR A 70 0.26 5.13 5.86
N GLY A 71 1.52 5.20 5.49
CA GLY A 71 2.57 4.63 6.33
C GLY A 71 3.96 5.15 5.98
N PHE A 72 4.94 4.56 6.62
CA PHE A 72 6.34 4.82 6.33
C PHE A 72 7.20 3.57 6.53
N CYS A 73 8.28 3.50 5.80
CA CYS A 73 9.38 2.55 5.96
C CYS A 73 10.69 3.32 5.86
N ILE A 74 11.62 3.04 6.77
CA ILE A 74 12.98 3.57 6.74
C ILE A 74 13.94 2.40 6.83
N PHE A 75 14.83 2.24 5.86
CA PHE A 75 15.80 1.16 5.88
C PHE A 75 17.19 1.65 5.47
N PRO A 76 18.25 1.04 6.05
CA PRO A 76 19.61 1.38 5.69
C PRO A 76 19.91 0.94 4.27
N SER A 77 20.62 1.78 3.54
CA SER A 77 21.13 1.51 2.19
C SER A 77 22.61 1.86 2.16
N ASN A 78 23.44 0.94 1.71
CA ASN A 78 24.87 1.17 1.59
C ASN A 78 25.19 1.54 0.15
N THR A 79 25.59 2.77 -0.06
CA THR A 79 26.22 3.18 -1.30
C THR A 79 27.73 2.94 -1.21
N SER A 80 28.43 2.97 -2.33
CA SER A 80 29.89 2.84 -2.33
C SER A 80 30.62 3.95 -1.59
N LEU A 81 29.95 5.06 -1.29
CA LEU A 81 30.52 6.24 -0.66
C LEU A 81 30.18 6.35 0.83
N GLU A 82 28.93 6.11 1.15
CA GLU A 82 28.38 6.32 2.50
C GLU A 82 27.26 5.35 2.83
N SER A 83 27.07 5.09 4.12
CA SER A 83 25.85 4.45 4.61
C SER A 83 24.74 5.50 4.72
N THR A 84 23.64 5.25 4.02
CA THR A 84 22.49 6.16 3.93
C THR A 84 21.22 5.49 4.40
N HIS A 85 20.14 6.27 4.50
CA HIS A 85 18.81 5.73 4.82
C HIS A 85 17.84 6.09 3.71
N GLU A 86 17.13 5.08 3.24
CA GLU A 86 16.04 5.25 2.28
C GLU A 86 14.71 5.36 3.02
N LEU A 87 13.79 6.13 2.46
CA LEU A 87 12.46 6.37 3.00
C LEU A 87 11.41 6.04 1.98
N ILE A 88 10.43 5.22 2.36
CA ILE A 88 9.25 4.96 1.55
C ILE A 88 8.02 5.42 2.32
N LEU A 89 7.13 6.13 1.63
CA LEU A 89 5.86 6.65 2.14
C LEU A 89 4.71 6.04 1.32
N PRO A 90 4.19 4.85 1.69
CA PRO A 90 3.06 4.25 1.01
C PRO A 90 1.75 4.95 1.36
N ASN A 91 0.88 5.10 0.36
CA ASN A 91 -0.48 5.61 0.48
C ASN A 91 -1.42 4.74 -0.34
N GLN A 92 -2.58 4.38 0.21
CA GLN A 92 -3.48 3.40 -0.42
C GLN A 92 -4.92 3.63 -0.01
N ILE A 93 -5.84 3.44 -0.96
CA ILE A 93 -7.27 3.31 -0.70
C ILE A 93 -7.63 1.83 -0.81
N ASN A 94 -8.36 1.30 0.17
CA ASN A 94 -8.83 -0.07 0.23
C ASN A 94 -10.35 -0.12 0.18
N ILE A 95 -10.89 -1.06 -0.57
CA ILE A 95 -12.26 -1.50 -0.46
C ILE A 95 -12.22 -2.85 0.25
N ALA A 96 -12.92 -2.98 1.36
CA ALA A 96 -13.00 -4.20 2.15
C ALA A 96 -14.38 -4.82 2.06
N TYR A 97 -14.44 -6.14 1.97
CA TYR A 97 -15.63 -6.95 2.16
C TYR A 97 -15.51 -7.70 3.48
N HIS A 98 -16.52 -7.57 4.34
CA HIS A 98 -16.56 -8.16 5.67
C HIS A 98 -17.51 -9.36 5.71
N TYR A 99 -16.98 -10.50 6.12
CA TYR A 99 -17.74 -11.70 6.38
C TYR A 99 -17.32 -12.30 7.73
N GLU A 100 -18.09 -12.03 8.78
CA GLU A 100 -17.77 -12.42 10.15
C GLU A 100 -16.36 -11.94 10.57
N SER A 101 -15.48 -12.89 10.93
CA SER A 101 -14.08 -12.62 11.28
C SER A 101 -13.14 -12.53 10.08
N HIS A 102 -13.66 -12.67 8.86
CA HIS A 102 -12.89 -12.75 7.63
C HIS A 102 -13.10 -11.49 6.79
N HIS A 103 -12.04 -10.75 6.52
CA HIS A 103 -12.11 -9.52 5.74
C HIS A 103 -11.23 -9.64 4.52
N PHE A 104 -11.76 -9.31 3.36
CA PHE A 104 -11.06 -9.30 2.09
C PHE A 104 -10.91 -7.86 1.64
N HIS A 105 -9.66 -7.42 1.46
CA HIS A 105 -9.35 -6.06 1.06
C HIS A 105 -8.77 -6.06 -0.34
N PHE A 106 -9.27 -5.17 -1.18
CA PHE A 106 -8.68 -4.81 -2.45
C PHE A 106 -8.21 -3.37 -2.38
N GLY A 107 -6.92 -3.12 -2.61
CA GLY A 107 -6.31 -1.82 -2.50
C GLY A 107 -5.65 -1.37 -3.79
N PHE A 108 -5.65 -0.04 -3.98
CA PHE A 108 -4.87 0.66 -4.97
C PHE A 108 -4.16 1.84 -4.32
N GLY A 109 -2.88 2.02 -4.65
CA GLY A 109 -2.10 3.09 -4.04
C GLY A 109 -0.84 3.46 -4.79
N THR A 110 -0.13 4.42 -4.18
CA THR A 110 1.17 4.89 -4.63
C THR A 110 2.11 5.00 -3.45
N SER A 111 3.38 4.72 -3.69
CA SER A 111 4.45 4.88 -2.71
C SER A 111 5.46 5.90 -3.24
N PHE A 112 5.82 6.86 -2.39
CA PHE A 112 6.91 7.80 -2.65
C PHE A 112 8.17 7.23 -2.05
N TRP A 113 9.22 7.07 -2.87
CA TRP A 113 10.48 6.49 -2.46
C TRP A 113 11.60 7.50 -2.61
N ARG A 114 12.27 7.82 -1.51
CA ARG A 114 13.48 8.63 -1.48
C ARG A 114 14.68 7.72 -1.30
N TYR A 115 15.58 7.74 -2.27
CA TYR A 115 16.82 6.96 -2.24
C TYR A 115 18.04 7.80 -2.62
N HIS A 116 19.22 7.24 -2.45
CA HIS A 116 20.47 7.86 -2.80
C HIS A 116 21.13 7.10 -3.95
N THR A 117 21.63 7.83 -4.93
CA THR A 117 22.38 7.26 -6.04
C THR A 117 23.73 7.94 -6.15
N ASN A 118 24.74 7.17 -6.59
CA ASN A 118 26.06 7.69 -6.88
C ASN A 118 26.06 8.16 -8.33
N TYR A 119 26.36 9.42 -8.53
CA TYR A 119 26.56 10.00 -9.84
C TYR A 119 28.05 10.27 -10.05
N LEU A 120 28.61 9.80 -11.16
CA LEU A 120 29.97 10.10 -11.61
C LEU A 120 29.88 11.19 -12.68
N PRO A 121 30.04 12.47 -12.33
CA PRO A 121 30.06 13.52 -13.34
C PRO A 121 31.28 13.35 -14.21
N ILE A 122 31.09 13.43 -15.53
CA ILE A 122 32.18 13.42 -16.51
C ILE A 122 32.46 14.88 -16.84
N ASP A 123 33.70 15.34 -16.58
CA ASP A 123 34.13 16.66 -17.03
C ASP A 123 34.30 16.66 -18.54
N GLN A 124 33.32 17.23 -19.23
CA GLN A 124 33.34 17.36 -20.69
C GLN A 124 34.26 18.49 -21.18
N SER A 125 34.79 19.32 -20.28
CA SER A 125 35.62 20.48 -20.64
C SER A 125 37.08 20.12 -20.92
N ASN A 126 37.52 18.95 -20.47
CA ASN A 126 38.89 18.49 -20.69
C ASN A 126 38.91 17.19 -21.52
N LEU A 127 39.66 17.17 -22.60
CA LEU A 127 39.92 16.00 -23.46
C LEU A 127 40.56 14.81 -22.71
N ASN A 128 41.03 15.02 -21.49
CA ASN A 128 41.43 13.98 -20.55
C ASN A 128 40.22 13.65 -19.68
N LEU A 129 39.43 12.67 -20.10
CA LEU A 129 38.25 12.11 -19.40
C LEU A 129 38.62 11.59 -18.01
N GLN A 130 39.05 12.45 -17.09
CA GLN A 130 39.20 12.03 -15.68
C GLN A 130 37.84 12.06 -15.01
N PRO A 131 37.41 10.94 -14.44
CA PRO A 131 36.18 10.91 -13.65
C PRO A 131 36.37 11.83 -12.44
N LEU A 132 35.45 12.79 -12.29
CA LEU A 132 35.36 13.58 -11.08
C LEU A 132 34.97 12.68 -9.90
N ALA A 133 35.23 13.13 -8.67
CA ALA A 133 34.82 12.40 -7.49
C ALA A 133 33.31 12.10 -7.55
N PRO A 134 32.88 10.89 -7.18
CA PRO A 134 31.47 10.54 -7.18
C PRO A 134 30.70 11.43 -6.20
N ILE A 135 29.54 11.91 -6.65
CA ILE A 135 28.64 12.76 -5.86
C ILE A 135 27.45 11.91 -5.44
N LEU A 136 27.10 11.99 -4.15
CA LEU A 136 25.90 11.37 -3.61
C LEU A 136 24.70 12.29 -3.87
N GLU A 137 23.75 11.84 -4.68
CA GLU A 137 22.56 12.59 -5.03
C GLU A 137 21.31 11.93 -4.41
N LYS A 138 20.41 12.76 -3.87
CA LYS A 138 19.11 12.33 -3.36
C LYS A 138 18.09 12.39 -4.49
N GLN A 139 17.40 11.29 -4.72
CA GLN A 139 16.34 11.21 -5.72
C GLN A 139 15.04 10.76 -5.11
N TRP A 140 13.92 11.19 -5.72
CA TRP A 140 12.58 10.76 -5.40
C TRP A 140 11.99 10.01 -6.59
N GLU A 141 11.34 8.91 -6.29
CA GLU A 141 10.63 8.09 -7.25
C GLU A 141 9.23 7.76 -6.73
N ILE A 142 8.31 7.54 -7.66
CA ILE A 142 6.94 7.15 -7.34
C ILE A 142 6.68 5.81 -8.03
N PHE A 143 6.18 4.85 -7.28
CA PHE A 143 5.66 3.61 -7.84
C PHE A 143 4.23 3.36 -7.38
N SER A 144 3.43 2.78 -8.27
CA SER A 144 2.05 2.39 -7.97
C SER A 144 2.01 0.94 -7.51
N HIS A 145 0.99 0.60 -6.72
CA HIS A 145 0.77 -0.77 -6.29
C HIS A 145 -0.73 -1.08 -6.22
N LEU A 146 -1.03 -2.35 -6.42
CA LEU A 146 -2.31 -2.93 -6.05
C LEU A 146 -2.09 -3.80 -4.81
N SER A 147 -3.15 -4.13 -4.10
CA SER A 147 -3.09 -5.15 -3.04
C SER A 147 -4.35 -5.99 -3.03
N LEU A 148 -4.15 -7.27 -2.80
CA LEU A 148 -5.20 -8.22 -2.46
C LEU A 148 -4.83 -8.78 -1.09
N GLU A 149 -5.58 -8.42 -0.06
CA GLU A 149 -5.28 -8.79 1.31
C GLU A 149 -6.44 -9.56 1.92
N TYR A 150 -6.12 -10.63 2.61
CA TYR A 150 -7.00 -11.31 3.54
C TYR A 150 -6.60 -10.93 4.96
N ARG A 151 -7.59 -10.57 5.78
CA ARG A 151 -7.41 -10.25 7.20
C ARG A 151 -8.31 -11.13 8.05
N TYR A 152 -7.73 -11.69 9.09
CA TYR A 152 -8.47 -12.38 10.14
C TYR A 152 -8.63 -11.45 11.34
N CYS A 153 -9.88 -11.07 11.63
CA CYS A 153 -10.25 -10.07 12.63
C CYS A 153 -11.30 -10.68 13.58
N LYS A 154 -10.87 -11.31 14.66
CA LYS A 154 -11.83 -11.87 15.64
C LYS A 154 -12.58 -10.73 16.33
N GLU A 155 -13.93 -10.81 16.42
CA GLU A 155 -14.79 -9.75 16.99
C GLU A 155 -14.44 -9.39 18.45
N SER A 156 -13.97 -10.35 19.23
CA SER A 156 -13.60 -10.17 20.64
C SER A 156 -12.19 -9.60 20.85
N GLN A 157 -11.45 -9.34 19.78
CA GLN A 157 -10.05 -8.92 19.83
C GLN A 157 -9.83 -7.68 18.97
N ASP A 158 -8.95 -6.81 19.44
CA ASP A 158 -8.54 -5.62 18.70
C ASP A 158 -7.41 -5.91 17.71
N TRP A 159 -6.72 -7.03 17.90
CA TRP A 159 -5.65 -7.48 17.01
C TRP A 159 -6.21 -8.20 15.79
N PHE A 160 -5.57 -8.01 14.66
CA PHE A 160 -5.82 -8.77 13.44
C PHE A 160 -4.52 -9.17 12.76
N TYR A 161 -4.59 -10.23 11.98
CA TYR A 161 -3.50 -10.71 11.15
C TYR A 161 -3.88 -10.55 9.68
N LYS A 162 -2.88 -10.27 8.85
CA LYS A 162 -3.10 -10.15 7.41
C LYS A 162 -2.07 -10.91 6.61
N VAL A 163 -2.50 -11.42 5.47
CA VAL A 163 -1.67 -11.97 4.40
C VAL A 163 -2.21 -11.43 3.08
N GLY A 164 -1.33 -11.15 2.14
CA GLY A 164 -1.75 -10.58 0.89
C GLY A 164 -0.72 -10.72 -0.22
N TYR A 165 -1.12 -10.25 -1.38
CA TYR A 165 -0.33 -10.16 -2.58
C TYR A 165 -0.34 -8.71 -3.07
N THR A 166 0.85 -8.14 -3.26
CA THR A 166 0.99 -6.73 -3.62
C THR A 166 1.89 -6.60 -4.86
N PRO A 167 1.32 -6.57 -6.07
CA PRO A 167 2.05 -6.22 -7.27
C PRO A 167 2.45 -4.74 -7.26
N LEU A 168 3.73 -4.48 -7.55
CA LEU A 168 4.35 -3.16 -7.61
C LEU A 168 4.63 -2.80 -9.07
N PHE A 169 4.34 -1.56 -9.44
CA PHE A 169 4.50 -1.04 -10.79
C PHE A 169 5.38 0.19 -10.76
N PHE A 170 6.57 0.08 -11.33
CA PHE A 170 7.53 1.18 -11.42
C PHE A 170 7.39 1.87 -12.78
N ALA A 171 7.25 3.20 -12.76
CA ALA A 171 7.23 3.97 -13.99
C ALA A 171 8.63 4.00 -14.63
N PRO A 172 8.75 3.96 -15.96
CA PRO A 172 10.02 4.12 -16.65
C PRO A 172 10.44 5.60 -16.60
N ILE A 173 11.01 6.03 -15.47
CA ILE A 173 11.54 7.38 -15.29
C ILE A 173 13.03 7.36 -15.68
N PRO A 174 13.49 8.24 -16.58
CA PRO A 174 14.91 8.39 -16.89
C PRO A 174 15.70 8.63 -15.59
N ASN A 175 16.80 7.90 -15.42
CA ASN A 175 17.65 7.91 -14.22
C ASN A 175 17.06 7.24 -12.96
N SER A 176 15.89 6.66 -13.03
CA SER A 176 15.37 5.80 -11.96
C SER A 176 16.24 4.55 -11.80
N ALA A 177 16.41 4.07 -10.57
CA ALA A 177 17.09 2.81 -10.28
C ALA A 177 16.45 1.62 -11.04
N PHE A 178 15.18 1.73 -11.43
CA PHE A 178 14.39 0.69 -12.11
C PHE A 178 14.17 0.95 -13.61
N TYR A 179 14.68 2.05 -14.14
CA TYR A 179 14.39 2.49 -15.52
C TYR A 179 14.59 1.45 -16.60
N LYS A 180 15.56 0.55 -16.44
CA LYS A 180 15.92 -0.41 -17.50
C LYS A 180 15.55 -1.86 -17.19
N SER A 181 15.15 -2.21 -15.96
CA SER A 181 15.13 -3.60 -15.58
C SER A 181 13.83 -4.12 -14.98
N ILE A 182 13.03 -3.32 -14.31
CA ILE A 182 11.86 -3.83 -13.60
C ILE A 182 10.71 -2.83 -13.68
N ASN A 183 9.79 -3.05 -14.62
CA ASN A 183 8.52 -2.33 -14.67
C ASN A 183 7.47 -2.97 -13.74
N TYR A 184 7.68 -4.18 -13.30
CA TYR A 184 6.74 -4.96 -12.53
C TYR A 184 7.48 -5.87 -11.55
N GLN A 185 7.08 -5.83 -10.29
CA GLN A 185 7.58 -6.71 -9.23
C GLN A 185 6.42 -7.27 -8.43
N THR A 186 6.45 -8.54 -8.14
CA THR A 186 5.49 -9.17 -7.24
C THR A 186 6.01 -9.15 -5.81
N SER A 187 5.13 -8.87 -4.85
CA SER A 187 5.46 -8.94 -3.44
C SER A 187 4.34 -9.65 -2.67
N LEU A 188 4.71 -10.45 -1.71
CA LEU A 188 3.79 -10.98 -0.70
C LEU A 188 3.75 -10.00 0.47
N THR A 189 2.62 -9.95 1.16
CA THR A 189 2.44 -9.10 2.33
C THR A 189 2.06 -9.98 3.51
N LEU A 190 2.76 -9.80 4.62
CA LEU A 190 2.40 -10.36 5.92
C LEU A 190 2.29 -9.22 6.92
N GLY A 191 1.35 -9.29 7.83
CA GLY A 191 1.23 -8.21 8.81
C GLY A 191 0.36 -8.53 10.00
N VAL A 192 0.50 -7.68 10.99
CA VAL A 192 -0.32 -7.65 12.20
C VAL A 192 -0.76 -6.21 12.45
N GLY A 193 -1.99 -6.04 12.93
CA GLY A 193 -2.51 -4.72 13.24
C GLY A 193 -3.35 -4.70 14.51
N PHE A 194 -3.57 -3.49 15.00
CA PHE A 194 -4.35 -3.21 16.21
C PHE A 194 -5.38 -2.11 15.92
N LYS A 195 -6.65 -2.36 16.27
CA LYS A 195 -7.79 -1.46 16.09
C LYS A 195 -8.02 -0.62 17.35
N PHE A 196 -8.36 0.65 17.18
CA PHE A 196 -8.68 1.57 18.30
C PHE A 196 -9.66 2.67 17.88
#